data_8c501cdf31cfe46271dc65811cbbc836
#
_entry.id   8c501cdf31cfe46271dc65811cbbc836
#
_cell.length_a   1.000
_cell.length_b   1.000
_cell.length_c   1.000
_cell.angle_alpha   90.00
_cell.angle_beta   90.00
_cell.angle_gamma   90.00
#
_symmetry.space_group_name_H-M   'P 1'
#
loop_
_entity.id
_entity.type
_entity.pdbx_description
1 polymer ?
#
loop_
_entity_poly.entity_id
_entity_poly.type
_entity_poly.pdbx_seq_one_letter_code
_entity_poly.pdbx_strand_id
1 'polypeptide(L)'
;VKINKTITMMAALTLMAGSLAACGSNNNGNNTSSPEASSAAPSSSETSSAPASEEAAEDELAPEAGATLVVWETKEMIPRMEAIGKEFTDKFGIPVKVEEVGEADQINKLINDGPAGIGPDIVIYPHDNLGKAVAAGLILPNDYFEEETKADNSDAAITAFTFDGVLYGYPRSVETYAMFYNKDLVSTPAKSFDEIFEFAKTFNDTKNNKYTFLFEQNFYYQYSFLATPGGYVYGNGGVDKNDIGLNNDAAIKGAETYQKLKEIIPMKTADATFDIKKGLFTSGNLAYDVNGPWAIADYKKSGVNFGIAPLPSIDGKANVSFSGVKGFSVSAFSQYPNAAKQFVHFATSKEQQLKDFEELGTLPSNKEAAADPAVTADPLLVGILEQFSNSTPMPAIPEMGNVWTPAQSAMADIWDNNKDPKEALDNAVKQIQDANAATS
;
A
#
# COMPACT_ATOMS: atom_id res chain seq x y z
N VAL A 1 -22.58 2.34 -47.51
CA VAL A 1 -23.41 1.14 -47.60
C VAL A 1 -23.86 0.80 -46.18
N LYS A 2 -25.17 0.97 -45.96
CA LYS A 2 -25.86 0.61 -44.69
C LYS A 2 -26.07 -0.90 -44.65
N ILE A 3 -25.82 -1.56 -43.55
CA ILE A 3 -26.49 -2.82 -43.22
C ILE A 3 -26.85 -2.79 -41.70
N ASN A 4 -28.15 -2.64 -41.43
CA ASN A 4 -28.79 -2.96 -40.18
C ASN A 4 -28.93 -4.48 -40.02
N LYS A 5 -28.69 -5.02 -38.85
CA LYS A 5 -29.35 -6.28 -38.42
C LYS A 5 -29.67 -6.23 -36.93
N THR A 6 -30.93 -6.00 -36.69
CA THR A 6 -31.70 -6.30 -35.49
C THR A 6 -31.79 -7.82 -35.31
N ILE A 7 -31.50 -8.36 -34.14
CA ILE A 7 -31.94 -9.70 -33.76
C ILE A 7 -32.57 -9.63 -32.36
N THR A 8 -33.75 -10.18 -32.36
CA THR A 8 -34.81 -10.16 -31.39
C THR A 8 -34.56 -11.13 -30.23
N MET A 9 -35.01 -10.70 -29.08
CA MET A 9 -35.18 -11.34 -27.79
C MET A 9 -36.10 -12.59 -27.86
N MET A 10 -35.75 -13.66 -27.15
CA MET A 10 -36.73 -14.66 -26.71
C MET A 10 -36.41 -15.13 -25.29
N ALA A 11 -37.31 -14.79 -24.40
CA ALA A 11 -37.37 -15.26 -23.02
C ALA A 11 -38.01 -16.66 -22.97
N ALA A 12 -37.50 -17.52 -22.09
CA ALA A 12 -38.22 -18.70 -21.65
C ALA A 12 -38.14 -18.82 -20.14
N LEU A 13 -39.26 -18.50 -19.48
CA LEU A 13 -39.55 -18.84 -18.09
C LEU A 13 -39.91 -20.32 -18.01
N THR A 14 -39.34 -21.02 -17.03
CA THR A 14 -39.99 -22.24 -16.50
C THR A 14 -39.91 -22.23 -14.98
N LEU A 15 -41.08 -22.07 -14.38
CA LEU A 15 -41.40 -22.36 -12.99
C LEU A 15 -41.51 -23.89 -12.82
N MET A 16 -40.98 -24.40 -11.71
CA MET A 16 -41.57 -25.59 -11.07
C MET A 16 -41.49 -25.44 -9.56
N ALA A 17 -42.69 -25.47 -9.00
CA ALA A 17 -42.98 -25.49 -7.57
C ALA A 17 -43.26 -26.93 -7.11
N GLY A 18 -43.13 -27.17 -5.80
CA GLY A 18 -43.70 -28.31 -5.09
C GLY A 18 -42.61 -29.02 -4.25
N SER A 19 -42.81 -29.41 -3.03
CA SER A 19 -43.90 -29.31 -2.07
C SER A 19 -43.40 -29.73 -0.69
N LEU A 20 -43.99 -29.18 0.32
CA LEU A 20 -43.90 -29.47 1.75
C LEU A 20 -44.14 -30.95 2.13
N ALA A 21 -43.46 -31.42 3.17
CA ALA A 21 -44.07 -32.21 4.19
C ALA A 21 -43.31 -32.11 5.52
N ALA A 22 -43.97 -31.72 6.47
CA ALA A 22 -44.04 -31.54 7.86
C ALA A 22 -44.24 -32.87 8.64
N CYS A 23 -43.97 -32.81 9.92
CA CYS A 23 -44.41 -33.51 11.12
C CYS A 23 -43.21 -33.99 11.92
N GLY A 24 -42.99 -33.67 13.19
CA GLY A 24 -43.88 -33.28 14.26
C GLY A 24 -43.54 -34.05 15.51
N SER A 25 -43.58 -33.35 16.65
CA SER A 25 -43.83 -33.84 18.02
C SER A 25 -42.66 -34.30 18.89
N ASN A 26 -42.26 -33.52 19.86
CA ASN A 26 -42.71 -33.38 21.28
C ASN A 26 -42.38 -34.58 22.18
N ASN A 27 -41.56 -34.47 23.22
CA ASN A 27 -41.94 -34.35 24.64
C ASN A 27 -40.70 -34.51 25.57
N ASN A 28 -40.47 -33.52 26.36
CA ASN A 28 -40.57 -33.38 27.83
C ASN A 28 -40.06 -34.53 28.71
N GLY A 29 -39.20 -34.21 29.71
CA GLY A 29 -38.98 -35.05 30.88
C GLY A 29 -37.76 -34.65 31.72
N ASN A 30 -38.01 -33.85 32.66
CA ASN A 30 -37.32 -33.49 33.90
C ASN A 30 -36.69 -34.71 34.67
N ASN A 31 -35.54 -34.61 35.30
CA ASN A 31 -35.31 -34.55 36.75
C ASN A 31 -33.88 -34.91 37.18
N THR A 32 -33.28 -34.04 37.90
CA THR A 32 -32.59 -34.13 39.20
C THR A 32 -31.88 -35.42 39.65
N SER A 33 -30.62 -35.30 40.00
CA SER A 33 -30.05 -35.38 41.36
C SER A 33 -28.61 -35.92 41.34
N SER A 34 -27.74 -35.15 41.97
CA SER A 34 -26.49 -35.62 42.59
C SER A 34 -26.82 -36.41 43.87
N PRO A 35 -25.96 -37.30 44.45
CA PRO A 35 -24.86 -36.84 45.27
C PRO A 35 -23.59 -37.74 45.38
N GLU A 36 -22.52 -37.05 45.77
CA GLU A 36 -21.47 -37.39 46.76
C GLU A 36 -20.79 -38.76 46.88
N ALA A 37 -19.48 -38.64 46.86
CA ALA A 37 -18.45 -38.91 47.85
C ALA A 37 -17.79 -40.31 47.89
N SER A 38 -16.51 -40.25 48.03
CA SER A 38 -15.62 -40.88 49.02
C SER A 38 -14.52 -41.80 48.48
N SER A 39 -13.31 -41.27 48.62
CA SER A 39 -12.07 -41.77 49.25
C SER A 39 -11.54 -43.16 48.91
N ALA A 40 -10.28 -43.20 48.52
CA ALA A 40 -9.12 -43.73 49.27
C ALA A 40 -7.96 -44.06 48.32
N ALA A 41 -6.79 -43.54 48.62
CA ALA A 41 -5.51 -44.06 48.19
C ALA A 41 -5.10 -45.27 49.06
N PRO A 42 -4.15 -46.11 48.65
CA PRO A 42 -2.77 -45.89 49.06
C PRO A 42 -1.65 -46.25 48.04
N SER A 43 -0.63 -45.45 48.10
CA SER A 43 0.84 -45.67 48.17
C SER A 43 1.41 -47.02 47.68
N SER A 44 2.40 -46.96 46.80
CA SER A 44 3.83 -47.20 47.07
C SER A 44 4.69 -47.29 45.82
N SER A 45 5.74 -46.53 45.84
CA SER A 45 7.20 -46.75 45.68
C SER A 45 7.76 -46.96 44.28
N GLU A 46 8.57 -45.95 43.90
CA GLU A 46 9.95 -45.98 43.44
C GLU A 46 10.29 -46.77 42.15
N THR A 47 10.69 -46.07 41.11
CA THR A 47 12.07 -46.15 40.64
C THR A 47 12.40 -44.94 39.77
N SER A 48 13.45 -44.24 40.17
CA SER A 48 14.16 -43.15 39.47
C SER A 48 14.70 -43.64 38.12
N SER A 49 14.36 -42.94 37.07
CA SER A 49 15.24 -42.76 35.93
C SER A 49 14.95 -41.36 35.37
N ALA A 50 15.95 -40.50 35.44
CA ALA A 50 15.93 -39.17 34.84
C ALA A 50 15.68 -39.34 33.34
N PRO A 51 14.73 -38.58 32.76
CA PRO A 51 14.75 -38.39 31.33
C PRO A 51 15.78 -37.33 30.99
N ALA A 52 16.57 -37.62 29.97
CA ALA A 52 17.37 -36.66 29.25
C ALA A 52 16.51 -35.44 28.91
N SER A 53 17.10 -34.25 29.08
CA SER A 53 16.56 -33.05 28.50
C SER A 53 16.37 -33.27 27.00
N GLU A 54 15.16 -33.50 26.56
CA GLU A 54 14.76 -33.17 25.21
C GLU A 54 14.88 -31.63 25.15
N GLU A 55 15.95 -31.17 24.49
CA GLU A 55 15.92 -29.85 23.86
C GLU A 55 14.61 -29.86 23.03
N ALA A 56 13.69 -28.98 23.36
CA ALA A 56 12.53 -28.67 22.54
C ALA A 56 13.09 -28.35 21.15
N ALA A 57 12.96 -29.24 20.20
CA ALA A 57 13.10 -28.89 18.80
C ALA A 57 12.11 -27.71 18.59
N GLU A 58 12.62 -26.56 18.26
CA GLU A 58 11.79 -25.48 17.77
C GLU A 58 10.95 -26.08 16.66
N ASP A 59 9.63 -25.93 16.77
CA ASP A 59 8.65 -26.52 15.83
C ASP A 59 8.81 -25.74 14.51
N GLU A 60 9.75 -26.19 13.69
CA GLU A 60 10.10 -25.54 12.43
C GLU A 60 8.87 -25.65 11.51
N LEU A 61 8.35 -24.51 11.02
CA LEU A 61 7.19 -24.44 10.14
C LEU A 61 7.43 -25.28 8.88
N ALA A 62 6.95 -26.54 8.86
CA ALA A 62 7.13 -27.42 7.71
C ALA A 62 6.25 -26.94 6.53
N PRO A 63 6.83 -26.75 5.33
CA PRO A 63 6.05 -26.43 4.14
C PRO A 63 5.21 -27.63 3.70
N GLU A 64 4.13 -27.36 2.99
CA GLU A 64 3.27 -28.41 2.42
C GLU A 64 4.02 -29.19 1.34
N ALA A 65 3.77 -30.50 1.29
CA ALA A 65 4.41 -31.37 0.31
C ALA A 65 4.03 -30.98 -1.13
N GLY A 66 5.03 -30.79 -1.98
CA GLY A 66 4.81 -30.38 -3.37
C GLY A 66 4.41 -28.92 -3.56
N ALA A 67 4.66 -28.07 -2.57
CA ALA A 67 4.35 -26.64 -2.63
C ALA A 67 4.99 -25.98 -3.85
N THR A 68 4.22 -25.11 -4.49
CA THR A 68 4.64 -24.17 -5.55
C THR A 68 3.93 -22.88 -5.29
N LEU A 69 4.63 -21.75 -5.33
CA LEU A 69 4.08 -20.45 -4.94
C LEU A 69 3.86 -19.53 -6.15
N VAL A 70 2.78 -18.78 -6.11
CA VAL A 70 2.49 -17.68 -7.04
C VAL A 70 2.53 -16.38 -6.25
N VAL A 71 3.34 -15.43 -6.70
CA VAL A 71 3.47 -14.09 -6.12
C VAL A 71 3.01 -13.07 -7.15
N TRP A 72 2.10 -12.17 -6.78
CA TRP A 72 1.81 -11.00 -7.61
C TRP A 72 2.78 -9.86 -7.30
N GLU A 73 3.27 -9.22 -8.36
CA GLU A 73 4.20 -8.11 -8.23
C GLU A 73 3.96 -7.05 -9.31
N THR A 74 4.31 -5.81 -9.04
CA THR A 74 4.25 -4.73 -10.04
C THR A 74 5.37 -4.87 -11.07
N LYS A 75 5.11 -4.43 -12.28
CA LYS A 75 5.97 -4.62 -13.46
C LYS A 75 7.45 -4.26 -13.22
N GLU A 76 7.69 -3.12 -12.59
CA GLU A 76 9.04 -2.59 -12.34
C GLU A 76 9.83 -3.44 -11.36
N MET A 77 9.15 -4.16 -10.47
CA MET A 77 9.75 -4.97 -9.41
C MET A 77 9.87 -6.47 -9.78
N ILE A 78 9.28 -6.92 -10.90
CA ILE A 78 9.29 -8.34 -11.31
C ILE A 78 10.72 -8.90 -11.37
N PRO A 79 11.73 -8.24 -12.01
CA PRO A 79 13.05 -8.84 -12.10
C PRO A 79 13.68 -9.12 -10.72
N ARG A 80 13.43 -8.23 -9.75
CA ARG A 80 13.91 -8.40 -8.38
C ARG A 80 13.15 -9.50 -7.64
N MET A 81 11.84 -9.58 -7.81
CA MET A 81 11.03 -10.63 -7.20
C MET A 81 11.38 -12.03 -7.77
N GLU A 82 11.65 -12.12 -9.07
CA GLU A 82 12.14 -13.36 -9.69
C GLU A 82 13.50 -13.79 -9.12
N ALA A 83 14.41 -12.83 -8.83
CA ALA A 83 15.67 -13.12 -8.17
C ALA A 83 15.46 -13.65 -6.73
N ILE A 84 14.59 -13.02 -5.93
CA ILE A 84 14.19 -13.50 -4.60
C ILE A 84 13.60 -14.90 -4.70
N GLY A 85 12.68 -15.13 -5.64
CA GLY A 85 12.03 -16.42 -5.88
C GLY A 85 13.04 -17.51 -6.24
N LYS A 86 14.04 -17.17 -7.05
CA LYS A 86 15.14 -18.08 -7.39
C LYS A 86 16.00 -18.43 -6.17
N GLU A 87 16.42 -17.44 -5.40
CA GLU A 87 17.21 -17.66 -4.18
C GLU A 87 16.46 -18.53 -3.18
N PHE A 88 15.15 -18.29 -3.03
CA PHE A 88 14.28 -19.12 -2.18
C PHE A 88 14.16 -20.56 -2.70
N THR A 89 13.95 -20.73 -4.00
CA THR A 89 13.90 -22.06 -4.63
C THR A 89 15.21 -22.82 -4.45
N ASP A 90 16.34 -22.15 -4.67
CA ASP A 90 17.67 -22.75 -4.50
C ASP A 90 17.92 -23.19 -3.04
N LYS A 91 17.38 -22.46 -2.06
CA LYS A 91 17.55 -22.74 -0.63
C LYS A 91 16.58 -23.78 -0.07
N PHE A 92 15.31 -23.70 -0.46
CA PHE A 92 14.23 -24.49 0.15
C PHE A 92 13.60 -25.53 -0.79
N GLY A 93 13.95 -25.52 -2.08
CA GLY A 93 13.43 -26.46 -3.07
C GLY A 93 11.99 -26.19 -3.50
N ILE A 94 11.41 -25.05 -3.15
CA ILE A 94 10.03 -24.66 -3.44
C ILE A 94 10.02 -23.70 -4.62
N PRO A 95 9.42 -24.05 -5.78
CA PRO A 95 9.34 -23.18 -6.94
C PRO A 95 8.46 -21.94 -6.68
N VAL A 96 8.91 -20.77 -7.18
CA VAL A 96 8.17 -19.53 -7.09
C VAL A 96 7.94 -18.96 -8.49
N LYS A 97 6.69 -18.65 -8.81
CA LYS A 97 6.27 -17.98 -10.04
C LYS A 97 5.85 -16.56 -9.71
N VAL A 98 6.33 -15.59 -10.49
CA VAL A 98 5.93 -14.18 -10.37
C VAL A 98 4.95 -13.85 -11.49
N GLU A 99 3.86 -13.16 -11.16
CA GLU A 99 2.86 -12.67 -12.10
C GLU A 99 2.68 -11.16 -11.97
N GLU A 100 2.52 -10.48 -13.11
CA GLU A 100 2.34 -9.03 -13.16
C GLU A 100 0.93 -8.63 -12.72
N VAL A 101 0.83 -7.96 -11.56
CA VAL A 101 -0.38 -7.28 -11.10
C VAL A 101 0.05 -6.02 -10.35
N GLY A 102 -0.44 -4.86 -10.77
CA GLY A 102 -0.14 -3.59 -10.09
C GLY A 102 -0.53 -3.63 -8.60
N GLU A 103 0.35 -3.17 -7.73
CA GLU A 103 0.17 -3.27 -6.27
C GLU A 103 -1.12 -2.61 -5.76
N ALA A 104 -1.55 -1.51 -6.38
CA ALA A 104 -2.80 -0.83 -6.03
C ALA A 104 -4.06 -1.66 -6.39
N ASP A 105 -3.93 -2.59 -7.33
CA ASP A 105 -5.04 -3.41 -7.84
C ASP A 105 -5.12 -4.79 -7.19
N GLN A 106 -4.05 -5.25 -6.53
CA GLN A 106 -3.93 -6.64 -6.05
C GLN A 106 -5.06 -7.03 -5.11
N ILE A 107 -5.37 -6.20 -4.11
CA ILE A 107 -6.45 -6.51 -3.16
C ILE A 107 -7.83 -6.52 -3.86
N ASN A 108 -8.06 -5.58 -4.79
CA ASN A 108 -9.30 -5.56 -5.56
C ASN A 108 -9.46 -6.80 -6.45
N LYS A 109 -8.36 -7.25 -7.07
CA LYS A 109 -8.33 -8.42 -7.92
C LYS A 109 -8.49 -9.71 -7.10
N LEU A 110 -7.87 -9.78 -5.91
CA LEU A 110 -7.95 -10.94 -5.02
C LEU A 110 -9.39 -11.22 -4.53
N ILE A 111 -10.24 -10.18 -4.39
CA ILE A 111 -11.66 -10.35 -4.05
C ILE A 111 -12.37 -11.31 -5.02
N ASN A 112 -12.02 -11.25 -6.31
CA ASN A 112 -12.65 -12.08 -7.33
C ASN A 112 -11.85 -13.37 -7.60
N ASP A 113 -10.55 -13.25 -7.73
CA ASP A 113 -9.67 -14.34 -8.17
C ASP A 113 -9.39 -15.36 -7.06
N GLY A 114 -9.36 -14.91 -5.79
CA GLY A 114 -9.15 -15.79 -4.65
C GLY A 114 -10.21 -16.87 -4.54
N PRO A 115 -11.50 -16.53 -4.39
CA PRO A 115 -12.58 -17.53 -4.32
C PRO A 115 -12.71 -18.38 -5.59
N ALA A 116 -12.27 -17.87 -6.75
CA ALA A 116 -12.26 -18.61 -8.01
C ALA A 116 -11.09 -19.61 -8.12
N GLY A 117 -10.17 -19.61 -7.17
CA GLY A 117 -8.99 -20.51 -7.16
C GLY A 117 -7.95 -20.17 -8.23
N ILE A 118 -7.93 -18.93 -8.72
CA ILE A 118 -6.96 -18.41 -9.69
C ILE A 118 -6.14 -17.23 -9.14
N GLY A 119 -6.30 -16.95 -7.84
CA GLY A 119 -5.51 -15.95 -7.14
C GLY A 119 -4.09 -16.44 -6.79
N PRO A 120 -3.23 -15.55 -6.26
CA PRO A 120 -1.88 -15.87 -5.84
C PRO A 120 -1.87 -16.50 -4.44
N ASP A 121 -0.72 -17.02 -4.06
CA ASP A 121 -0.42 -17.39 -2.67
C ASP A 121 0.01 -16.18 -1.84
N ILE A 122 0.62 -15.20 -2.50
CA ILE A 122 1.20 -14.02 -1.86
C ILE A 122 0.85 -12.76 -2.65
N VAL A 123 0.38 -11.75 -1.92
CA VAL A 123 0.15 -10.39 -2.44
C VAL A 123 1.10 -9.39 -1.81
N ILE A 124 1.44 -8.32 -2.54
CA ILE A 124 2.18 -7.18 -2.05
C ILE A 124 1.37 -5.90 -2.30
N TYR A 125 1.22 -5.07 -1.29
CA TYR A 125 0.37 -3.88 -1.38
C TYR A 125 0.78 -2.80 -0.37
N PRO A 126 0.44 -1.53 -0.62
CA PRO A 126 0.54 -0.47 0.38
C PRO A 126 -0.47 -0.67 1.50
N HIS A 127 -0.06 -0.37 2.73
CA HIS A 127 -0.81 -0.68 3.96
C HIS A 127 -2.22 -0.08 4.08
N ASP A 128 -2.54 0.98 3.33
CA ASP A 128 -3.89 1.56 3.28
C ASP A 128 -4.97 0.59 2.77
N ASN A 129 -4.55 -0.49 2.12
CA ASN A 129 -5.43 -1.58 1.71
C ASN A 129 -5.63 -2.66 2.78
N LEU A 130 -4.90 -2.60 3.92
CA LEU A 130 -4.93 -3.62 4.96
C LEU A 130 -6.34 -3.84 5.52
N GLY A 131 -6.98 -2.76 5.98
CA GLY A 131 -8.31 -2.86 6.57
C GLY A 131 -9.33 -3.49 5.64
N LYS A 132 -9.28 -3.14 4.35
CA LYS A 132 -10.12 -3.74 3.31
C LYS A 132 -9.83 -5.23 3.12
N ALA A 133 -8.55 -5.61 3.08
CA ALA A 133 -8.14 -7.00 2.89
C ALA A 133 -8.60 -7.87 4.07
N VAL A 134 -8.45 -7.38 5.31
CA VAL A 134 -8.88 -8.08 6.53
C VAL A 134 -10.40 -8.16 6.61
N ALA A 135 -11.12 -7.05 6.41
CA ALA A 135 -12.58 -7.04 6.46
C ALA A 135 -13.24 -7.98 5.44
N ALA A 136 -12.59 -8.17 4.29
CA ALA A 136 -13.04 -9.10 3.25
C ALA A 136 -12.52 -10.54 3.42
N GLY A 137 -11.73 -10.84 4.47
CA GLY A 137 -11.20 -12.17 4.74
C GLY A 137 -10.22 -12.68 3.67
N LEU A 138 -9.46 -11.79 3.04
CA LEU A 138 -8.61 -12.13 1.88
C LEU A 138 -7.21 -12.60 2.26
N ILE A 139 -6.75 -12.30 3.46
CA ILE A 139 -5.38 -12.53 3.91
C ILE A 139 -5.34 -13.23 5.27
N LEU A 140 -4.30 -13.99 5.49
CA LEU A 140 -4.04 -14.67 6.76
C LEU A 140 -3.25 -13.77 7.72
N PRO A 141 -3.42 -13.91 9.05
CA PRO A 141 -2.57 -13.27 10.03
C PRO A 141 -1.11 -13.76 9.92
N ASN A 142 -0.18 -12.88 10.28
CA ASN A 142 1.20 -13.25 10.55
C ASN A 142 1.28 -13.81 11.97
N ASP A 143 0.98 -15.08 12.12
CA ASP A 143 0.90 -15.79 13.40
C ASP A 143 2.23 -16.43 13.81
N TYR A 144 2.88 -17.15 12.89
CA TYR A 144 4.09 -17.92 13.18
C TYR A 144 5.34 -17.03 13.34
N PHE A 145 5.54 -16.05 12.43
CA PHE A 145 6.69 -15.13 12.44
C PHE A 145 6.37 -13.77 13.09
N GLU A 146 5.29 -13.67 13.87
CA GLU A 146 4.82 -12.40 14.42
C GLU A 146 5.88 -11.72 15.28
N GLU A 147 6.48 -12.44 16.22
CA GLU A 147 7.45 -11.88 17.17
C GLU A 147 8.75 -11.45 16.46
N GLU A 148 9.26 -12.26 15.53
CA GLU A 148 10.43 -11.94 14.73
C GLU A 148 10.16 -10.71 13.83
N THR A 149 9.00 -10.69 13.15
CA THR A 149 8.61 -9.55 12.32
C THR A 149 8.53 -8.25 13.13
N LYS A 150 7.98 -8.30 14.36
CA LYS A 150 7.93 -7.15 15.28
C LYS A 150 9.32 -6.71 15.75
N ALA A 151 10.18 -7.67 16.09
CA ALA A 151 11.53 -7.39 16.52
C ALA A 151 12.35 -6.71 15.42
N ASP A 152 12.23 -7.17 14.20
CA ASP A 152 13.05 -6.77 13.06
C ASP A 152 12.64 -5.44 12.44
N ASN A 153 11.36 -5.08 12.49
CA ASN A 153 10.85 -3.93 11.76
C ASN A 153 10.57 -2.72 12.69
N SER A 154 10.54 -1.52 12.07
CA SER A 154 10.20 -0.29 12.78
C SER A 154 8.76 -0.32 13.32
N ASP A 155 8.53 0.33 14.47
CA ASP A 155 7.20 0.39 15.10
C ASP A 155 6.13 0.95 14.14
N ALA A 156 6.51 1.92 13.30
CA ALA A 156 5.62 2.49 12.28
C ALA A 156 5.24 1.44 11.22
N ALA A 157 6.18 0.60 10.79
CA ALA A 157 5.92 -0.46 9.82
C ALA A 157 5.04 -1.57 10.39
N ILE A 158 5.24 -1.92 11.65
CA ILE A 158 4.39 -2.88 12.37
C ILE A 158 2.97 -2.32 12.57
N THR A 159 2.85 -1.08 13.01
CA THR A 159 1.54 -0.42 13.17
C THR A 159 0.77 -0.39 11.86
N ALA A 160 1.45 -0.11 10.73
CA ALA A 160 0.83 -0.04 9.41
C ALA A 160 0.22 -1.37 8.95
N PHE A 161 0.74 -2.51 9.39
CA PHE A 161 0.23 -3.85 9.06
C PHE A 161 -0.49 -4.55 10.22
N THR A 162 -0.83 -3.81 11.29
CA THR A 162 -1.64 -4.29 12.41
C THR A 162 -3.06 -3.77 12.29
N PHE A 163 -4.04 -4.66 12.34
CA PHE A 163 -5.45 -4.33 12.33
C PHE A 163 -6.14 -5.01 13.51
N ASP A 164 -6.88 -4.25 14.33
CA ASP A 164 -7.52 -4.73 15.58
C ASP A 164 -6.59 -5.52 16.49
N GLY A 165 -5.32 -5.09 16.59
CA GLY A 165 -4.30 -5.70 17.45
C GLY A 165 -3.65 -6.97 16.89
N VAL A 166 -4.02 -7.41 15.69
CA VAL A 166 -3.44 -8.57 14.98
C VAL A 166 -2.54 -8.09 13.85
N LEU A 167 -1.33 -8.63 13.78
CA LEU A 167 -0.40 -8.39 12.66
C LEU A 167 -0.79 -9.28 11.48
N TYR A 168 -0.97 -8.70 10.28
CA TYR A 168 -1.33 -9.42 9.06
C TYR A 168 -0.25 -9.39 7.98
N GLY A 169 0.68 -8.46 8.08
CA GLY A 169 1.66 -8.26 7.03
C GLY A 169 3.08 -8.55 7.45
N TYR A 170 3.93 -8.64 6.42
CA TYR A 170 5.38 -8.71 6.52
C TYR A 170 5.93 -7.45 5.84
N PRO A 171 6.31 -6.40 6.60
CA PRO A 171 6.77 -5.14 6.04
C PRO A 171 8.04 -5.35 5.21
N ARG A 172 8.09 -4.74 4.01
CA ARG A 172 9.22 -4.79 3.08
C ARG A 172 9.96 -3.47 3.00
N SER A 173 9.21 -2.38 2.90
CA SER A 173 9.80 -1.05 2.73
C SER A 173 8.89 0.03 3.28
N VAL A 174 9.49 1.18 3.61
CA VAL A 174 8.77 2.42 3.91
C VAL A 174 8.95 3.38 2.74
N GLU A 175 7.98 4.27 2.51
CA GLU A 175 8.02 5.18 1.39
C GLU A 175 7.31 6.52 1.66
N THR A 176 7.78 7.54 0.96
CA THR A 176 7.09 8.79 0.70
C THR A 176 7.57 9.33 -0.64
N TYR A 177 6.92 10.36 -1.16
CA TYR A 177 7.39 11.07 -2.34
C TYR A 177 8.10 12.37 -1.93
N ALA A 178 9.10 12.75 -2.73
CA ALA A 178 9.92 13.94 -2.54
C ALA A 178 10.15 14.65 -3.90
N MET A 179 10.85 15.76 -3.90
CA MET A 179 11.16 16.50 -5.12
C MET A 179 12.53 16.08 -5.66
N PHE A 180 12.52 15.40 -6.80
CA PHE A 180 13.71 15.14 -7.61
C PHE A 180 14.02 16.40 -8.44
N TYR A 181 15.28 16.81 -8.51
CA TYR A 181 15.69 17.96 -9.30
C TYR A 181 16.86 17.63 -10.21
N ASN A 182 16.81 18.12 -11.44
CA ASN A 182 17.85 17.92 -12.43
C ASN A 182 18.98 18.96 -12.18
N LYS A 183 20.17 18.48 -11.73
CA LYS A 183 21.33 19.32 -11.38
C LYS A 183 21.94 20.04 -12.58
N ASP A 184 21.70 19.58 -13.79
CA ASP A 184 22.17 20.24 -15.00
C ASP A 184 21.29 21.46 -15.37
N LEU A 185 20.08 21.53 -14.81
CA LEU A 185 19.13 22.62 -15.03
C LEU A 185 19.06 23.58 -13.85
N VAL A 186 19.24 23.08 -12.63
CA VAL A 186 19.14 23.85 -11.39
C VAL A 186 20.24 23.45 -10.42
N SER A 187 21.03 24.41 -9.97
CA SER A 187 22.15 24.18 -9.05
C SER A 187 21.72 23.95 -7.60
N THR A 188 20.57 24.46 -7.21
CA THR A 188 20.00 24.38 -5.86
C THR A 188 18.49 24.11 -5.98
N PRO A 189 17.95 23.13 -5.24
CA PRO A 189 16.51 22.84 -5.29
C PRO A 189 15.69 24.00 -4.73
N ALA A 190 14.53 24.25 -5.32
CA ALA A 190 13.57 25.22 -4.84
C ALA A 190 13.04 24.85 -3.45
N LYS A 191 12.92 25.84 -2.55
CA LYS A 191 12.45 25.64 -1.17
C LYS A 191 10.97 25.97 -0.98
N SER A 192 10.39 26.68 -1.93
CA SER A 192 8.97 27.09 -1.88
C SER A 192 8.33 27.03 -3.25
N PHE A 193 7.00 26.92 -3.28
CA PHE A 193 6.27 27.04 -4.55
C PHE A 193 6.42 28.42 -5.19
N ASP A 194 6.65 29.49 -4.40
CA ASP A 194 6.94 30.82 -4.97
C ASP A 194 8.22 30.78 -5.81
N GLU A 195 9.28 30.10 -5.36
CA GLU A 195 10.50 29.91 -6.14
C GLU A 195 10.25 29.09 -7.42
N ILE A 196 9.38 28.07 -7.36
CA ILE A 196 8.95 27.28 -8.53
C ILE A 196 8.24 28.19 -9.54
N PHE A 197 7.28 29.03 -9.10
CA PHE A 197 6.57 29.97 -9.97
C PHE A 197 7.51 31.00 -10.60
N GLU A 198 8.45 31.55 -9.83
CA GLU A 198 9.43 32.50 -10.37
C GLU A 198 10.34 31.83 -11.42
N PHE A 199 10.86 30.64 -11.15
CA PHE A 199 11.71 29.94 -12.10
C PHE A 199 10.94 29.55 -13.38
N ALA A 200 9.68 29.21 -13.27
CA ALA A 200 8.82 28.87 -14.41
C ALA A 200 8.68 30.02 -15.42
N LYS A 201 8.73 31.28 -14.99
CA LYS A 201 8.61 32.44 -15.88
C LYS A 201 9.69 32.51 -16.96
N THR A 202 10.86 31.95 -16.67
CA THR A 202 12.01 31.95 -17.57
C THR A 202 12.35 30.58 -18.15
N PHE A 203 11.93 29.51 -17.47
CA PHE A 203 12.30 28.15 -17.84
C PHE A 203 11.26 27.46 -18.72
N ASN A 204 9.97 27.66 -18.45
CA ASN A 204 8.90 26.97 -19.18
C ASN A 204 8.89 27.33 -20.66
N ASP A 205 8.88 26.31 -21.51
CA ASP A 205 8.58 26.38 -22.94
C ASP A 205 7.65 25.22 -23.31
N THR A 206 6.38 25.40 -23.03
CA THR A 206 5.36 24.34 -23.20
C THR A 206 5.17 23.94 -24.66
N LYS A 207 5.56 24.81 -25.64
CA LYS A 207 5.53 24.46 -27.07
C LYS A 207 6.57 23.43 -27.44
N ASN A 208 7.69 23.41 -26.70
CA ASN A 208 8.78 22.46 -26.84
C ASN A 208 8.79 21.41 -25.72
N ASN A 209 7.65 21.22 -25.02
CA ASN A 209 7.49 20.26 -23.92
C ASN A 209 8.51 20.46 -22.79
N LYS A 210 8.85 21.70 -22.46
CA LYS A 210 9.77 22.03 -21.38
C LYS A 210 9.03 22.60 -20.19
N TYR A 211 9.16 21.97 -19.02
CA TYR A 211 8.40 22.27 -17.82
C TYR A 211 9.30 22.43 -16.61
N THR A 212 8.95 23.37 -15.74
CA THR A 212 9.65 23.58 -14.47
C THR A 212 9.37 22.47 -13.49
N PHE A 213 8.11 22.10 -13.31
CA PHE A 213 7.66 21.22 -12.24
C PHE A 213 6.54 20.32 -12.72
N LEU A 214 6.63 19.03 -12.42
CA LEU A 214 5.55 18.07 -12.68
C LEU A 214 5.44 17.09 -11.51
N PHE A 215 4.24 16.58 -11.35
CA PHE A 215 3.90 15.43 -10.50
C PHE A 215 2.79 14.64 -11.19
N GLU A 216 2.66 13.39 -10.83
CA GLU A 216 1.57 12.57 -11.34
C GLU A 216 0.24 13.06 -10.76
N GLN A 217 -0.73 13.29 -11.64
CA GLN A 217 -2.00 13.92 -11.28
C GLN A 217 -2.98 12.90 -10.68
N ASN A 218 -2.57 12.27 -9.56
CA ASN A 218 -3.42 11.41 -8.74
C ASN A 218 -3.45 11.90 -7.29
N PHE A 219 -4.45 11.45 -6.53
CA PHE A 219 -4.70 11.94 -5.19
C PHE A 219 -3.57 11.64 -4.20
N TYR A 220 -2.79 10.59 -4.42
CA TYR A 220 -1.61 10.29 -3.59
C TYR A 220 -0.64 11.46 -3.53
N TYR A 221 -0.28 12.05 -4.68
CA TYR A 221 0.60 13.23 -4.74
C TYR A 221 -0.15 14.53 -4.42
N GLN A 222 -1.42 14.63 -4.82
CA GLN A 222 -2.22 15.84 -4.62
C GLN A 222 -2.57 16.09 -3.15
N TYR A 223 -2.57 15.05 -2.33
CA TYR A 223 -2.83 15.15 -0.88
C TYR A 223 -1.95 16.19 -0.20
N SER A 224 -0.69 16.32 -0.61
CA SER A 224 0.25 17.25 0.00
C SER A 224 -0.23 18.70 -0.03
N PHE A 225 -0.97 19.09 -1.06
CA PHE A 225 -1.56 20.44 -1.15
C PHE A 225 -2.65 20.65 -0.11
N LEU A 226 -3.47 19.64 0.15
CA LEU A 226 -4.53 19.72 1.14
C LEU A 226 -3.99 19.62 2.58
N ALA A 227 -3.04 18.71 2.80
CA ALA A 227 -2.51 18.40 4.12
C ALA A 227 -1.59 19.50 4.67
N THR A 228 -0.74 20.10 3.84
CA THR A 228 0.23 21.11 4.28
C THR A 228 -0.42 22.29 4.99
N PRO A 229 -1.51 22.88 4.52
CA PRO A 229 -2.22 23.92 5.26
C PRO A 229 -2.90 23.43 6.53
N GLY A 230 -3.30 22.15 6.60
CA GLY A 230 -3.97 21.54 7.76
C GLY A 230 -5.23 20.72 7.44
N GLY A 231 -5.38 20.26 6.18
CA GLY A 231 -6.34 19.23 5.83
C GLY A 231 -5.89 17.85 6.26
N TYR A 232 -6.80 16.91 6.35
CA TYR A 232 -6.51 15.50 6.68
C TYR A 232 -7.60 14.60 6.09
N VAL A 233 -7.30 13.31 5.94
CA VAL A 233 -8.32 12.36 5.47
C VAL A 233 -9.31 12.08 6.58
N TYR A 234 -8.86 11.41 7.64
CA TYR A 234 -9.66 11.05 8.82
C TYR A 234 -9.03 11.61 10.08
N GLY A 235 -9.86 12.06 11.01
CA GLY A 235 -9.46 12.56 12.31
C GLY A 235 -8.85 11.50 13.22
N ASN A 236 -8.41 11.94 14.40
CA ASN A 236 -7.80 11.07 15.41
C ASN A 236 -6.68 10.17 14.84
N GLY A 237 -5.74 10.78 14.08
CA GLY A 237 -4.61 10.04 13.51
C GLY A 237 -4.98 9.07 12.38
N GLY A 238 -6.10 9.30 11.69
CA GLY A 238 -6.53 8.49 10.54
C GLY A 238 -7.53 7.38 10.87
N VAL A 239 -8.04 7.31 12.10
CA VAL A 239 -8.94 6.21 12.53
C VAL A 239 -10.40 6.63 12.75
N ASP A 240 -10.70 7.94 12.81
CA ASP A 240 -12.09 8.41 12.95
C ASP A 240 -12.72 8.70 11.58
N LYS A 241 -13.40 7.69 11.03
CA LYS A 241 -14.08 7.77 9.73
C LYS A 241 -15.21 8.82 9.65
N ASN A 242 -15.67 9.34 10.78
CA ASN A 242 -16.73 10.35 10.83
C ASN A 242 -16.18 11.78 10.80
N ASP A 243 -14.90 11.97 11.12
CA ASP A 243 -14.20 13.24 11.06
C ASP A 243 -13.34 13.29 9.79
N ILE A 244 -13.82 13.99 8.76
CA ILE A 244 -13.17 14.11 7.45
C ILE A 244 -12.74 15.55 7.23
N GLY A 245 -11.42 15.77 7.15
CA GLY A 245 -10.84 17.11 7.03
C GLY A 245 -10.44 17.53 5.61
N LEU A 246 -10.90 16.82 4.57
CA LEU A 246 -10.56 17.14 3.17
C LEU A 246 -11.24 18.40 2.64
N ASN A 247 -12.28 18.90 3.30
CA ASN A 247 -13.00 20.12 2.92
C ASN A 247 -13.00 21.19 4.01
N ASN A 248 -12.12 21.09 5.01
CA ASN A 248 -11.96 22.17 5.97
C ASN A 248 -11.34 23.43 5.29
N ASP A 249 -11.42 24.58 5.92
CA ASP A 249 -10.93 25.86 5.33
C ASP A 249 -9.45 25.80 4.93
N ALA A 250 -8.64 25.04 5.67
CA ALA A 250 -7.23 24.85 5.37
C ALA A 250 -7.01 24.00 4.10
N ALA A 251 -7.74 22.89 3.96
CA ALA A 251 -7.71 22.06 2.76
C ALA A 251 -8.17 22.83 1.52
N ILE A 252 -9.26 23.61 1.63
CA ILE A 252 -9.78 24.45 0.53
C ILE A 252 -8.69 25.43 0.07
N LYS A 253 -8.03 26.13 1.00
CA LYS A 253 -6.91 27.02 0.68
C LYS A 253 -5.76 26.29 -0.02
N GLY A 254 -5.45 25.08 0.38
CA GLY A 254 -4.45 24.23 -0.28
C GLY A 254 -4.85 23.82 -1.69
N ALA A 255 -6.12 23.53 -1.92
CA ALA A 255 -6.67 23.23 -3.24
C ALA A 255 -6.64 24.46 -4.18
N GLU A 256 -6.78 25.70 -3.66
CA GLU A 256 -6.56 26.92 -4.43
C GLU A 256 -5.10 27.04 -4.89
N THR A 257 -4.14 26.71 -4.01
CA THR A 257 -2.71 26.67 -4.37
C THR A 257 -2.44 25.63 -5.44
N TYR A 258 -3.02 24.43 -5.32
CA TYR A 258 -2.96 23.40 -6.34
C TYR A 258 -3.52 23.87 -7.69
N GLN A 259 -4.70 24.49 -7.70
CA GLN A 259 -5.34 25.02 -8.91
C GLN A 259 -4.46 26.07 -9.61
N LYS A 260 -3.76 26.91 -8.85
CA LYS A 260 -2.84 27.92 -9.38
C LYS A 260 -1.66 27.33 -10.15
N LEU A 261 -1.21 26.10 -9.80
CA LEU A 261 -0.13 25.43 -10.54
C LEU A 261 -0.46 25.20 -12.02
N LYS A 262 -1.72 25.22 -12.41
CA LYS A 262 -2.13 25.14 -13.81
C LYS A 262 -1.55 26.27 -14.67
N GLU A 263 -1.20 27.41 -14.08
CA GLU A 263 -0.53 28.52 -14.78
C GLU A 263 0.84 28.11 -15.35
N ILE A 264 1.52 27.17 -14.69
CA ILE A 264 2.85 26.68 -15.08
C ILE A 264 2.84 25.24 -15.60
N ILE A 265 1.75 24.49 -15.38
CA ILE A 265 1.56 23.12 -15.85
C ILE A 265 0.26 23.06 -16.67
N PRO A 266 0.25 23.52 -17.93
CA PRO A 266 -0.96 23.53 -18.75
C PRO A 266 -1.28 22.16 -19.37
N MET A 267 -1.10 21.09 -18.59
CA MET A 267 -1.47 19.71 -18.96
C MET A 267 -2.82 19.36 -18.35
N LYS A 268 -3.54 18.41 -18.96
CA LYS A 268 -4.68 17.77 -18.31
C LYS A 268 -4.19 16.70 -17.32
N THR A 269 -5.03 16.36 -16.37
CA THR A 269 -4.71 15.31 -15.39
C THR A 269 -4.34 13.99 -16.07
N ALA A 270 -5.06 13.60 -17.12
CA ALA A 270 -4.80 12.37 -17.88
C ALA A 270 -3.45 12.35 -18.62
N ASP A 271 -2.85 13.51 -18.88
CA ASP A 271 -1.58 13.62 -19.63
C ASP A 271 -0.35 13.65 -18.70
N ALA A 272 -0.53 13.98 -17.41
CA ALA A 272 0.55 14.04 -16.43
C ALA A 272 0.79 12.68 -15.76
N THR A 273 1.17 11.69 -16.56
CA THR A 273 1.42 10.31 -16.11
C THR A 273 2.86 10.07 -15.68
N PHE A 274 3.10 8.97 -14.99
CA PHE A 274 4.45 8.54 -14.60
C PHE A 274 5.42 8.49 -15.79
N ASP A 275 5.04 7.85 -16.90
CA ASP A 275 5.90 7.68 -18.06
C ASP A 275 6.20 9.01 -18.76
N ILE A 276 5.22 9.91 -18.87
CA ILE A 276 5.42 11.24 -19.49
C ILE A 276 6.40 12.07 -18.65
N LYS A 277 6.20 12.19 -17.34
CA LYS A 277 7.09 13.00 -16.49
C LYS A 277 8.50 12.39 -16.40
N LYS A 278 8.62 11.04 -16.33
CA LYS A 278 9.89 10.32 -16.38
C LYS A 278 10.64 10.60 -17.69
N GLY A 279 9.96 10.52 -18.83
CA GLY A 279 10.54 10.84 -20.12
C GLY A 279 11.05 12.28 -20.24
N LEU A 280 10.27 13.23 -19.71
CA LEU A 280 10.66 14.65 -19.69
C LEU A 280 11.85 14.91 -18.75
N PHE A 281 11.88 14.28 -17.59
CA PHE A 281 12.96 14.43 -16.63
C PHE A 281 14.28 13.85 -17.14
N THR A 282 14.25 12.64 -17.68
CA THR A 282 15.43 11.96 -18.23
C THR A 282 15.96 12.59 -19.51
N SER A 283 15.12 13.29 -20.28
CA SER A 283 15.54 14.04 -21.47
C SER A 283 16.00 15.48 -21.21
N GLY A 284 16.02 15.94 -19.95
CA GLY A 284 16.41 17.30 -19.59
C GLY A 284 15.35 18.36 -19.89
N ASN A 285 14.10 17.95 -20.05
CA ASN A 285 12.96 18.84 -20.32
C ASN A 285 12.09 19.14 -19.08
N LEU A 286 12.43 18.56 -17.94
CA LEU A 286 11.77 18.78 -16.65
C LEU A 286 12.83 19.13 -15.60
N ALA A 287 12.66 20.25 -14.89
CA ALA A 287 13.59 20.66 -13.87
C ALA A 287 13.34 19.97 -12.53
N TYR A 288 12.08 19.86 -12.14
CA TYR A 288 11.64 19.24 -10.88
C TYR A 288 10.55 18.21 -11.13
N ASP A 289 10.78 16.99 -10.68
CA ASP A 289 9.82 15.87 -10.71
C ASP A 289 9.47 15.43 -9.30
N VAL A 290 8.19 15.35 -8.95
CA VAL A 290 7.76 14.74 -7.69
C VAL A 290 7.63 13.24 -7.91
N ASN A 291 8.43 12.48 -7.15
CA ASN A 291 8.49 11.02 -7.27
C ASN A 291 8.92 10.38 -5.95
N GLY A 292 8.89 9.06 -5.89
CA GLY A 292 9.36 8.29 -4.74
C GLY A 292 10.64 7.49 -5.01
N PRO A 293 11.09 6.69 -4.02
CA PRO A 293 12.29 5.84 -4.14
C PRO A 293 12.27 4.93 -5.37
N TRP A 294 11.10 4.48 -5.79
CA TRP A 294 10.90 3.62 -6.98
C TRP A 294 11.42 4.19 -8.29
N ALA A 295 11.62 5.51 -8.39
CA ALA A 295 12.15 6.15 -9.59
C ALA A 295 13.69 6.22 -9.61
N ILE A 296 14.37 5.99 -8.48
CA ILE A 296 15.82 6.18 -8.33
C ILE A 296 16.60 5.29 -9.31
N ALA A 297 16.24 4.01 -9.39
CA ALA A 297 16.93 3.04 -10.26
C ALA A 297 16.85 3.44 -11.74
N ASP A 298 15.66 3.83 -12.19
CA ASP A 298 15.43 4.27 -13.57
C ASP A 298 16.18 5.56 -13.89
N TYR A 299 16.21 6.52 -12.97
CA TYR A 299 16.95 7.78 -13.16
C TYR A 299 18.47 7.57 -13.15
N LYS A 300 19.00 6.73 -12.27
CA LYS A 300 20.40 6.30 -12.28
C LYS A 300 20.75 5.64 -13.63
N LYS A 301 19.90 4.73 -14.11
CA LYS A 301 20.11 4.03 -15.39
C LYS A 301 20.05 4.94 -16.61
N SER A 302 19.22 5.99 -16.58
CA SER A 302 19.13 6.96 -17.68
C SER A 302 20.33 7.89 -17.79
N GLY A 303 21.17 7.97 -16.73
CA GLY A 303 22.33 8.86 -16.66
C GLY A 303 21.99 10.32 -16.37
N VAL A 304 20.72 10.66 -16.02
CA VAL A 304 20.37 12.03 -15.63
C VAL A 304 21.08 12.39 -14.32
N ASN A 305 21.67 13.59 -14.28
CA ASN A 305 22.34 14.10 -13.09
C ASN A 305 21.31 14.73 -12.15
N PHE A 306 20.90 14.00 -11.12
CA PHE A 306 19.81 14.46 -10.23
C PHE A 306 20.19 14.50 -8.75
N GLY A 307 19.39 15.19 -8.00
CA GLY A 307 19.36 15.16 -6.54
C GLY A 307 17.92 15.04 -6.05
N ILE A 308 17.76 14.80 -4.77
CA ILE A 308 16.46 14.72 -4.12
C ILE A 308 16.43 15.70 -2.95
N ALA A 309 15.34 16.41 -2.81
CA ALA A 309 15.10 17.38 -1.74
C ALA A 309 13.66 17.23 -1.22
N PRO A 310 13.35 17.72 -0.02
CA PRO A 310 11.96 17.83 0.42
C PRO A 310 11.10 18.60 -0.59
N LEU A 311 9.80 18.34 -0.57
CA LEU A 311 8.84 19.10 -1.36
C LEU A 311 8.90 20.60 -1.00
N PRO A 312 8.64 21.49 -1.97
CA PRO A 312 8.61 22.93 -1.71
C PRO A 312 7.55 23.29 -0.67
N SER A 313 7.87 24.22 0.22
CA SER A 313 6.92 24.71 1.22
C SER A 313 5.73 25.43 0.58
N ILE A 314 4.57 25.36 1.25
CA ILE A 314 3.34 26.08 0.92
C ILE A 314 3.08 27.11 2.01
N ASP A 315 3.00 28.38 1.67
CA ASP A 315 2.80 29.48 2.62
C ASP A 315 3.80 29.43 3.81
N GLY A 316 5.06 29.07 3.53
CA GLY A 316 6.12 28.96 4.55
C GLY A 316 6.02 27.72 5.47
N LYS A 317 5.05 26.83 5.27
CA LYS A 317 4.92 25.57 6.00
C LYS A 317 5.65 24.45 5.27
N ALA A 318 6.38 23.61 6.01
CA ALA A 318 6.94 22.37 5.47
C ALA A 318 5.85 21.51 4.83
N ASN A 319 6.12 21.01 3.63
CA ASN A 319 5.15 20.26 2.87
C ASN A 319 4.89 18.88 3.51
N VAL A 320 3.61 18.54 3.70
CA VAL A 320 3.18 17.28 4.31
C VAL A 320 2.75 16.29 3.22
N SER A 321 3.56 15.26 2.99
CA SER A 321 3.24 14.19 2.05
C SER A 321 2.50 13.03 2.73
N PHE A 322 1.88 12.14 1.94
CA PHE A 322 1.60 10.80 2.44
C PHE A 322 2.89 10.02 2.65
N SER A 323 2.89 9.16 3.67
CA SER A 323 3.85 8.06 3.78
C SER A 323 3.13 6.72 3.78
N GLY A 324 3.84 5.72 3.30
CA GLY A 324 3.36 4.36 3.16
C GLY A 324 4.33 3.34 3.69
N VAL A 325 3.81 2.15 3.95
CA VAL A 325 4.57 0.93 4.17
C VAL A 325 4.08 -0.08 3.14
N LYS A 326 5.00 -0.64 2.37
CA LYS A 326 4.70 -1.79 1.51
C LYS A 326 5.07 -3.07 2.24
N GLY A 327 4.26 -4.08 2.07
CA GLY A 327 4.51 -5.38 2.67
C GLY A 327 3.78 -6.48 1.97
N PHE A 328 4.15 -7.69 2.31
CA PHE A 328 3.51 -8.90 1.84
C PHE A 328 2.43 -9.35 2.81
N SER A 329 1.41 -10.03 2.29
CA SER A 329 0.52 -10.89 3.08
C SER A 329 0.29 -12.20 2.36
N VAL A 330 0.05 -13.25 3.14
CA VAL A 330 -0.32 -14.56 2.63
C VAL A 330 -1.81 -14.57 2.32
N SER A 331 -2.17 -14.99 1.12
CA SER A 331 -3.57 -15.13 0.69
C SER A 331 -4.30 -16.17 1.54
N ALA A 332 -5.52 -15.84 1.97
CA ALA A 332 -6.39 -16.81 2.66
C ALA A 332 -6.85 -17.96 1.73
N PHE A 333 -6.61 -17.84 0.43
CA PHE A 333 -6.95 -18.84 -0.58
C PHE A 333 -5.75 -19.71 -0.99
N SER A 334 -4.56 -19.47 -0.40
CA SER A 334 -3.38 -20.28 -0.67
C SER A 334 -3.59 -21.75 -0.25
N GLN A 335 -3.16 -22.66 -1.11
CA GLN A 335 -3.10 -24.09 -0.77
C GLN A 335 -1.81 -24.45 -0.03
N TYR A 336 -0.85 -23.52 0.02
CA TYR A 336 0.48 -23.73 0.61
C TYR A 336 0.82 -22.60 1.61
N PRO A 337 -0.04 -22.36 2.63
CA PRO A 337 0.12 -21.24 3.54
C PRO A 337 1.43 -21.28 4.34
N ASN A 338 1.94 -22.45 4.72
CA ASN A 338 3.20 -22.56 5.43
C ASN A 338 4.40 -22.21 4.53
N ALA A 339 4.43 -22.73 3.30
CA ALA A 339 5.44 -22.37 2.32
C ALA A 339 5.40 -20.88 1.97
N ALA A 340 4.19 -20.30 1.87
CA ALA A 340 3.99 -18.86 1.63
C ALA A 340 4.50 -18.01 2.80
N LYS A 341 4.24 -18.41 4.06
CA LYS A 341 4.80 -17.75 5.26
C LYS A 341 6.33 -17.78 5.27
N GLN A 342 6.93 -18.91 4.95
CA GLN A 342 8.39 -19.04 4.85
C GLN A 342 8.96 -18.11 3.75
N PHE A 343 8.28 -18.05 2.59
CA PHE A 343 8.72 -17.19 1.50
C PHE A 343 8.68 -15.71 1.90
N VAL A 344 7.57 -15.22 2.46
CA VAL A 344 7.44 -13.81 2.81
C VAL A 344 8.40 -13.40 3.93
N HIS A 345 8.66 -14.29 4.90
CA HIS A 345 9.67 -14.07 5.93
C HIS A 345 11.08 -13.98 5.31
N PHE A 346 11.42 -14.89 4.39
CA PHE A 346 12.69 -14.83 3.65
C PHE A 346 12.80 -13.55 2.82
N ALA A 347 11.75 -13.20 2.07
CA ALA A 347 11.72 -12.03 1.18
C ALA A 347 11.80 -10.68 1.92
N THR A 348 11.44 -10.64 3.21
CA THR A 348 11.50 -9.44 4.05
C THR A 348 12.70 -9.43 5.02
N SER A 349 13.59 -10.39 4.91
CA SER A 349 14.82 -10.42 5.71
C SER A 349 15.68 -9.17 5.49
N LYS A 350 16.51 -8.84 6.47
CA LYS A 350 17.51 -7.77 6.37
C LYS A 350 18.30 -7.83 5.06
N GLU A 351 18.79 -9.02 4.70
CA GLU A 351 19.60 -9.23 3.49
C GLU A 351 18.82 -8.86 2.22
N GLN A 352 17.56 -9.29 2.11
CA GLN A 352 16.76 -9.00 0.94
C GLN A 352 16.38 -7.51 0.86
N GLN A 353 16.07 -6.88 2.00
CA GLN A 353 15.79 -5.44 2.02
C GLN A 353 17.02 -4.58 1.70
N LEU A 354 18.24 -5.00 2.07
CA LEU A 354 19.47 -4.33 1.64
C LEU A 354 19.69 -4.47 0.13
N LYS A 355 19.47 -5.66 -0.45
CA LYS A 355 19.52 -5.84 -1.90
C LYS A 355 18.45 -5.01 -2.62
N ASP A 356 17.24 -4.94 -2.07
CA ASP A 356 16.17 -4.07 -2.59
C ASP A 356 16.59 -2.60 -2.57
N PHE A 357 17.27 -2.16 -1.52
CA PHE A 357 17.85 -0.82 -1.46
C PHE A 357 18.93 -0.59 -2.52
N GLU A 358 19.90 -1.50 -2.62
CA GLU A 358 21.03 -1.38 -3.56
C GLU A 358 20.57 -1.37 -5.02
N GLU A 359 19.62 -2.23 -5.38
CA GLU A 359 19.16 -2.41 -6.75
C GLU A 359 18.07 -1.39 -7.15
N LEU A 360 17.18 -1.02 -6.23
CA LEU A 360 15.96 -0.27 -6.51
C LEU A 360 15.89 1.09 -5.80
N GLY A 361 16.69 1.29 -4.75
CA GLY A 361 16.65 2.50 -3.92
C GLY A 361 15.49 2.53 -2.91
N THR A 362 14.83 1.41 -2.64
CA THR A 362 13.72 1.33 -1.68
C THR A 362 14.23 1.48 -0.24
N LEU A 363 13.48 2.19 0.60
CA LEU A 363 13.86 2.38 2.01
C LEU A 363 13.47 1.15 2.84
N PRO A 364 14.42 0.50 3.53
CA PRO A 364 14.10 -0.67 4.35
C PRO A 364 13.14 -0.35 5.50
N SER A 365 12.19 -1.26 5.76
CA SER A 365 11.39 -1.27 6.99
C SER A 365 12.11 -1.95 8.16
N ASN A 366 13.04 -2.88 7.86
CA ASN A 366 13.88 -3.56 8.82
C ASN A 366 14.86 -2.58 9.48
N LYS A 367 14.88 -2.58 10.83
CA LYS A 367 15.66 -1.64 11.65
C LYS A 367 17.16 -1.72 11.38
N GLU A 368 17.70 -2.94 11.25
CA GLU A 368 19.13 -3.14 11.02
C GLU A 368 19.53 -2.79 9.59
N ALA A 369 18.67 -3.11 8.60
CA ALA A 369 18.91 -2.71 7.23
C ALA A 369 18.85 -1.18 7.08
N ALA A 370 17.88 -0.51 7.72
CA ALA A 370 17.76 0.95 7.69
C ALA A 370 18.96 1.66 8.37
N ALA A 371 19.60 1.02 9.35
CA ALA A 371 20.78 1.53 10.03
C ALA A 371 22.10 1.20 9.30
N ASP A 372 22.07 0.43 8.23
CA ASP A 372 23.28 0.05 7.49
C ASP A 372 23.98 1.27 6.90
N PRO A 373 25.33 1.34 6.96
CA PRO A 373 26.11 2.43 6.35
C PRO A 373 25.82 2.65 4.85
N ALA A 374 25.50 1.59 4.11
CA ALA A 374 25.13 1.72 2.69
C ALA A 374 23.85 2.55 2.51
N VAL A 375 22.87 2.42 3.43
CA VAL A 375 21.63 3.17 3.42
C VAL A 375 21.85 4.58 3.97
N THR A 376 22.46 4.71 5.16
CA THR A 376 22.56 6.00 5.86
C THR A 376 23.53 6.98 5.23
N ALA A 377 24.46 6.53 4.38
CA ALA A 377 25.45 7.37 3.69
C ALA A 377 25.02 7.76 2.25
N ASP A 378 23.92 7.24 1.70
CA ASP A 378 23.47 7.61 0.35
C ASP A 378 22.92 9.03 0.33
N PRO A 379 23.56 9.98 -0.38
CA PRO A 379 23.13 11.38 -0.41
C PRO A 379 21.76 11.59 -1.08
N LEU A 380 21.27 10.65 -1.86
CA LEU A 380 19.94 10.72 -2.46
C LEU A 380 18.83 10.49 -1.43
N LEU A 381 19.11 9.73 -0.37
CA LEU A 381 18.13 9.43 0.66
C LEU A 381 17.91 10.58 1.63
N VAL A 382 18.86 11.47 1.80
CA VAL A 382 18.75 12.60 2.75
C VAL A 382 17.45 13.39 2.51
N GLY A 383 17.17 13.74 1.24
CA GLY A 383 15.96 14.49 0.89
C GLY A 383 14.66 13.70 1.10
N ILE A 384 14.70 12.38 0.87
CA ILE A 384 13.53 11.51 1.11
C ILE A 384 13.28 11.34 2.61
N LEU A 385 14.33 11.10 3.41
CA LEU A 385 14.22 10.95 4.87
C LEU A 385 13.76 12.25 5.54
N GLU A 386 14.24 13.40 5.06
CA GLU A 386 13.78 14.71 5.51
C GLU A 386 12.29 14.90 5.18
N GLN A 387 11.85 14.56 3.96
CA GLN A 387 10.43 14.60 3.60
C GLN A 387 9.60 13.61 4.41
N PHE A 388 10.12 12.40 4.66
CA PHE A 388 9.43 11.38 5.46
C PHE A 388 9.16 11.88 6.89
N SER A 389 10.08 12.65 7.47
CA SER A 389 9.87 13.28 8.79
C SER A 389 8.72 14.29 8.81
N ASN A 390 8.32 14.80 7.65
CA ASN A 390 7.19 15.71 7.44
C ASN A 390 6.01 15.01 6.74
N SER A 391 5.88 13.71 6.86
CA SER A 391 4.80 12.96 6.22
C SER A 391 3.70 12.54 7.20
N THR A 392 2.56 12.17 6.66
CA THR A 392 1.46 11.56 7.40
C THR A 392 1.20 10.16 6.84
N PRO A 393 1.16 9.11 7.67
CA PRO A 393 0.77 7.77 7.22
C PRO A 393 -0.63 7.79 6.60
N MET A 394 -0.80 7.05 5.51
CA MET A 394 -2.14 6.80 4.97
C MET A 394 -2.98 6.05 6.02
N PRO A 395 -4.28 6.38 6.17
CA PRO A 395 -5.16 5.61 7.04
C PRO A 395 -5.23 4.13 6.61
N ALA A 396 -5.11 3.20 7.58
CA ALA A 396 -5.17 1.76 7.32
C ALA A 396 -6.56 1.14 7.59
N ILE A 397 -7.57 1.96 7.92
CA ILE A 397 -8.93 1.50 8.13
C ILE A 397 -9.64 1.16 6.81
N PRO A 398 -10.63 0.24 6.82
CA PRO A 398 -11.34 -0.20 5.60
C PRO A 398 -11.91 0.96 4.77
N GLU A 399 -12.36 2.00 5.45
CA GLU A 399 -13.00 3.18 4.86
C GLU A 399 -12.03 4.04 4.03
N MET A 400 -10.70 3.84 4.15
CA MET A 400 -9.75 4.51 3.27
C MET A 400 -10.00 4.17 1.79
N GLY A 401 -10.47 2.97 1.49
CA GLY A 401 -10.90 2.58 0.15
C GLY A 401 -11.98 3.47 -0.46
N ASN A 402 -12.82 4.11 0.38
CA ASN A 402 -13.89 5.00 -0.06
C ASN A 402 -13.39 6.42 -0.39
N VAL A 403 -12.14 6.75 -0.05
CA VAL A 403 -11.57 8.10 -0.22
C VAL A 403 -11.01 8.32 -1.61
N TRP A 404 -10.30 7.34 -2.15
CA TRP A 404 -9.48 7.50 -3.36
C TRP A 404 -10.25 8.07 -4.55
N THR A 405 -11.35 7.44 -4.93
CA THR A 405 -12.13 7.85 -6.13
C THR A 405 -12.80 9.21 -5.99
N PRO A 406 -13.53 9.54 -4.89
CA PRO A 406 -14.13 10.85 -4.74
C PRO A 406 -13.09 11.98 -4.65
N ALA A 407 -12.00 11.79 -3.91
CA ALA A 407 -10.94 12.79 -3.78
C ALA A 407 -10.22 13.01 -5.12
N GLN A 408 -9.87 11.92 -5.83
CA GLN A 408 -9.29 12.00 -7.18
C GLN A 408 -10.18 12.78 -8.14
N SER A 409 -11.49 12.50 -8.13
CA SER A 409 -12.46 13.17 -9.01
C SER A 409 -12.58 14.65 -8.68
N ALA A 410 -12.60 15.03 -7.40
CA ALA A 410 -12.64 16.43 -6.99
C ALA A 410 -11.39 17.19 -7.43
N MET A 411 -10.20 16.62 -7.23
CA MET A 411 -8.95 17.26 -7.64
C MET A 411 -8.85 17.39 -9.18
N ALA A 412 -9.33 16.39 -9.92
CA ALA A 412 -9.42 16.46 -11.38
C ALA A 412 -10.41 17.55 -11.85
N ASP A 413 -11.56 17.69 -11.20
CA ASP A 413 -12.54 18.75 -11.50
C ASP A 413 -11.97 20.16 -11.23
N ILE A 414 -11.27 20.34 -10.12
CA ILE A 414 -10.58 21.60 -9.80
C ILE A 414 -9.55 21.92 -10.89
N TRP A 415 -8.79 20.94 -11.33
CA TRP A 415 -7.73 21.13 -12.31
C TRP A 415 -8.26 21.27 -13.74
N ASP A 416 -8.96 20.26 -14.26
CA ASP A 416 -9.34 20.21 -15.66
C ASP A 416 -10.51 21.12 -16.00
N ASN A 417 -11.48 21.23 -15.07
CA ASN A 417 -12.73 21.95 -15.29
C ASN A 417 -12.76 23.34 -14.61
N ASN A 418 -11.67 23.71 -13.90
CA ASN A 418 -11.58 24.95 -13.14
C ASN A 418 -12.73 25.12 -12.15
N LYS A 419 -13.19 24.01 -11.56
CA LYS A 419 -14.27 23.99 -10.57
C LYS A 419 -13.82 24.70 -9.29
N ASP A 420 -14.77 25.33 -8.61
CA ASP A 420 -14.53 25.92 -7.29
C ASP A 420 -14.02 24.86 -6.31
N PRO A 421 -12.86 25.04 -5.65
CA PRO A 421 -12.28 24.07 -4.75
C PRO A 421 -13.20 23.64 -3.61
N LYS A 422 -13.94 24.60 -3.01
CA LYS A 422 -14.86 24.31 -1.93
C LYS A 422 -16.00 23.40 -2.41
N GLU A 423 -16.62 23.75 -3.54
CA GLU A 423 -17.70 22.92 -4.09
C GLU A 423 -17.24 21.51 -4.45
N ALA A 424 -16.05 21.37 -5.06
CA ALA A 424 -15.51 20.08 -5.44
C ALA A 424 -15.21 19.20 -4.21
N LEU A 425 -14.55 19.75 -3.18
CA LEU A 425 -14.17 19.03 -1.97
C LEU A 425 -15.40 18.73 -1.08
N ASP A 426 -16.39 19.62 -0.99
CA ASP A 426 -17.65 19.33 -0.28
C ASP A 426 -18.38 18.13 -0.90
N ASN A 427 -18.42 18.07 -2.23
CA ASN A 427 -19.02 16.95 -2.94
C ASN A 427 -18.24 15.64 -2.70
N ALA A 428 -16.91 15.68 -2.69
CA ALA A 428 -16.09 14.50 -2.39
C ALA A 428 -16.32 13.99 -0.97
N VAL A 429 -16.27 14.89 0.02
CA VAL A 429 -16.51 14.53 1.44
C VAL A 429 -17.89 13.93 1.62
N LYS A 430 -18.92 14.50 0.98
CA LYS A 430 -20.25 13.92 1.02
C LYS A 430 -20.30 12.50 0.47
N GLN A 431 -19.64 12.23 -0.67
CA GLN A 431 -19.60 10.89 -1.26
C GLN A 431 -18.88 9.90 -0.33
N ILE A 432 -17.77 10.33 0.31
CA ILE A 432 -17.02 9.51 1.28
C ILE A 432 -17.91 9.18 2.49
N GLN A 433 -18.63 10.17 3.04
CA GLN A 433 -19.55 9.98 4.16
C GLN A 433 -20.67 9.00 3.81
N ASP A 434 -21.28 9.17 2.64
CA ASP A 434 -22.36 8.29 2.15
C ASP A 434 -21.84 6.84 1.98
N ALA A 435 -20.62 6.65 1.47
CA ALA A 435 -20.00 5.34 1.32
C ALA A 435 -19.62 4.71 2.68
N ASN A 436 -19.07 5.49 3.60
CA ASN A 436 -18.72 5.02 4.96
C ASN A 436 -19.96 4.56 5.75
N ALA A 437 -21.10 5.25 5.55
CA ALA A 437 -22.36 4.88 6.18
C ALA A 437 -22.96 3.58 5.59
N ALA A 438 -22.67 3.27 4.33
CA ALA A 438 -23.15 2.05 3.66
C ALA A 438 -22.34 0.79 4.03
N THR A 439 -21.12 0.95 4.55
CA THR A 439 -20.22 -0.14 4.96
C THR A 439 -20.22 -0.42 6.46
N SER A 440 -21.10 0.28 7.23
CA SER A 440 -21.19 0.20 8.72
C SER A 440 -22.22 -0.81 9.21
#